data_97c24c73d9dd4e402ece3a72b9bc3e5f
#
_entry.id   97c24c73d9dd4e402ece3a72b9bc3e5f
#
_cell.length_a   1.000
_cell.length_b   1.000
_cell.length_c   1.000
_cell.angle_alpha   90.00
_cell.angle_beta   90.00
_cell.angle_gamma   90.00
#
_symmetry.space_group_name_H-M   'P 1'
#
loop_
_entity.id
_entity.type
_entity.pdbx_description
1 polymer ?
#
loop_
_entity_poly.entity_id
_entity_poly.type
_entity_poly.pdbx_seq_one_letter_code
_entity_poly.pdbx_strand_id
1 'polypeptide(L)'
;MLVQVEAVGQVADGRATVRVRSEVGAAAAFWCGEPTGVGREHHVEWTVEEDVAWGGNTRPASSFSPGVDEEEGGRIVFRKRLGLTGDGGAMLEVAGTNILFDLADPPPSTAVDGAWVEISVERSSVSLWPYLL
;
A
#
# COMPACT_ATOMS: atom_id res chain seq x y z
N MET A 1 4.94 8.62 4.26
CA MET A 1 5.68 8.46 2.97
C MET A 1 5.54 9.73 2.15
N LEU A 2 6.64 10.26 1.68
CA LEU A 2 6.63 11.43 0.80
C LEU A 2 6.33 10.97 -0.64
N VAL A 3 5.34 11.59 -1.26
CA VAL A 3 4.95 11.29 -2.63
C VAL A 3 4.79 12.56 -3.45
N GLN A 4 4.98 12.43 -4.76
CA GLN A 4 4.67 13.47 -5.74
C GLN A 4 3.49 13.02 -6.57
N VAL A 5 2.53 13.91 -6.76
CA VAL A 5 1.35 13.64 -7.60
C VAL A 5 1.74 13.71 -9.07
N GLU A 6 1.54 12.62 -9.80
CA GLU A 6 1.83 12.52 -11.23
C GLU A 6 0.60 12.73 -12.10
N ALA A 7 -0.57 12.30 -11.63
CA ALA A 7 -1.81 12.44 -12.35
C ALA A 7 -3.00 12.45 -11.39
N VAL A 8 -4.05 13.15 -11.78
CA VAL A 8 -5.32 13.16 -11.05
C VAL A 8 -6.40 12.68 -12.00
N GLY A 9 -7.06 11.58 -11.63
CA GLY A 9 -8.16 11.02 -12.38
C GLY A 9 -9.49 11.66 -12.07
N GLN A 10 -10.53 11.22 -12.76
CA GLN A 10 -11.88 11.71 -12.53
C GLN A 10 -12.40 11.23 -11.18
N VAL A 11 -13.26 12.06 -10.57
CA VAL A 11 -13.95 11.70 -9.33
C VAL A 11 -14.99 10.63 -9.64
N ALA A 12 -14.93 9.53 -8.89
CA ALA A 12 -15.93 8.48 -8.92
C ALA A 12 -16.37 8.18 -7.49
N ASP A 13 -17.67 8.09 -7.26
CA ASP A 13 -18.25 7.87 -5.92
C ASP A 13 -17.76 8.89 -4.87
N GLY A 14 -17.60 10.14 -5.29
CA GLY A 14 -17.13 11.22 -4.42
C GLY A 14 -15.64 11.19 -4.10
N ARG A 15 -14.87 10.30 -4.71
CA ARG A 15 -13.42 10.17 -4.50
C ARG A 15 -12.65 10.31 -5.80
N ALA A 16 -11.55 11.05 -5.76
CA ALA A 16 -10.61 11.13 -6.88
C ALA A 16 -9.60 9.99 -6.81
N THR A 17 -9.20 9.48 -7.96
CA THR A 17 -8.06 8.58 -8.07
C THR A 17 -6.84 9.41 -8.40
N VAL A 18 -5.76 9.21 -7.67
CA VAL A 18 -4.52 9.96 -7.84
C VAL A 18 -3.37 8.99 -8.05
N ARG A 19 -2.56 9.25 -9.07
CA ARG A 19 -1.32 8.51 -9.27
C ARG A 19 -0.20 9.26 -8.57
N VAL A 20 0.52 8.56 -7.72
CA VAL A 20 1.64 9.14 -6.96
C VAL A 20 2.92 8.37 -7.20
N ARG A 21 4.04 9.09 -7.12
CA ARG A 21 5.38 8.51 -7.17
C ARG A 21 6.10 8.79 -5.87
N SER A 22 6.76 7.75 -5.35
CA SER A 22 7.63 7.84 -4.18
C SER A 22 9.03 7.33 -4.53
N GLU A 23 9.93 7.33 -3.58
CA GLU A 23 11.27 6.74 -3.75
C GLU A 23 11.25 5.22 -3.96
N VAL A 24 10.14 4.56 -3.65
CA VAL A 24 10.00 3.10 -3.75
C VAL A 24 9.08 2.65 -4.87
N GLY A 25 8.54 3.56 -5.67
CA GLY A 25 7.71 3.23 -6.82
C GLY A 25 6.51 4.14 -6.99
N ALA A 26 5.62 3.76 -7.88
CA ALA A 26 4.45 4.55 -8.25
C ALA A 26 3.20 3.68 -8.29
N ALA A 27 2.07 4.26 -7.89
CA ALA A 27 0.78 3.60 -7.94
C ALA A 27 -0.35 4.62 -7.90
N ALA A 28 -1.54 4.20 -8.33
CA ALA A 28 -2.74 5.01 -8.26
C ALA A 28 -3.69 4.46 -7.21
N ALA A 29 -4.26 5.33 -6.39
CA ALA A 29 -5.19 4.97 -5.33
C ALA A 29 -6.18 6.10 -5.10
N PHE A 30 -7.21 5.86 -4.30
CA PHE A 30 -8.15 6.90 -3.92
C PHE A 30 -7.48 7.96 -3.05
N TRP A 31 -7.79 9.21 -3.33
CA TRP A 31 -7.31 10.34 -2.55
C TRP A 31 -8.36 10.76 -1.53
N CYS A 32 -7.97 10.79 -0.26
CA CYS A 32 -8.84 11.17 0.84
C CYS A 32 -8.33 12.48 1.45
N GLY A 33 -9.10 13.54 1.32
CA GLY A 33 -8.72 14.86 1.84
C GLY A 33 -8.96 15.95 0.83
N GLU A 34 -8.34 17.11 1.06
CA GLU A 34 -8.46 18.26 0.17
C GLU A 34 -7.94 17.90 -1.22
N PRO A 35 -8.60 18.37 -2.29
CA PRO A 35 -8.15 18.13 -3.66
C PRO A 35 -6.69 18.50 -3.87
N THR A 36 -5.99 17.73 -4.66
CA THR A 36 -4.60 17.98 -5.00
C THR A 36 -4.43 18.09 -6.52
N GLY A 37 -3.23 18.38 -6.96
CA GLY A 37 -2.94 18.54 -8.39
C GLY A 37 -1.55 18.03 -8.75
N VAL A 38 -1.34 17.86 -10.04
CA VAL A 38 -0.08 17.37 -10.61
C VAL A 38 1.09 18.26 -10.15
N GLY A 39 2.17 17.61 -9.75
CA GLY A 39 3.39 18.26 -9.27
C GLY A 39 3.41 18.56 -7.77
N ARG A 40 2.28 18.44 -7.09
CA ARG A 40 2.22 18.67 -5.63
C ARG A 40 2.89 17.52 -4.90
N GLU A 41 3.56 17.84 -3.81
CA GLU A 41 4.16 16.87 -2.90
C GLU A 41 3.37 16.80 -1.61
N HIS A 42 3.23 15.58 -1.08
CA HIS A 42 2.52 15.35 0.18
C HIS A 42 3.19 14.24 0.97
N HIS A 43 3.14 14.34 2.28
CA HIS A 43 3.32 13.18 3.14
C HIS A 43 1.98 12.47 3.24
N VAL A 44 1.95 11.17 2.98
CA VAL A 44 0.71 10.39 2.96
C VAL A 44 0.81 9.14 3.82
N GLU A 45 -0.33 8.73 4.35
CA GLU A 45 -0.54 7.40 4.90
C GLU A 45 -1.31 6.57 3.89
N TRP A 46 -0.90 5.31 3.74
CA TRP A 46 -1.60 4.32 2.95
C TRP A 46 -2.55 3.54 3.84
N THR A 47 -3.80 3.46 3.46
CA THR A 47 -4.78 2.61 4.13
C THR A 47 -5.21 1.51 3.18
N VAL A 48 -5.13 0.26 3.62
CA VAL A 48 -5.50 -0.90 2.82
C VAL A 48 -6.57 -1.68 3.57
N GLU A 49 -7.72 -1.88 2.91
CA GLU A 49 -8.87 -2.57 3.49
C GLU A 49 -8.93 -4.05 3.14
N GLU A 50 -8.10 -4.50 2.21
CA GLU A 50 -8.04 -5.93 1.86
C GLU A 50 -7.15 -6.67 2.85
N ASP A 51 -7.62 -7.81 3.35
CA ASP A 51 -6.88 -8.62 4.32
C ASP A 51 -5.71 -9.35 3.66
N VAL A 52 -4.65 -9.57 4.43
CA VAL A 52 -3.51 -10.38 4.01
C VAL A 52 -3.88 -11.85 4.10
N ALA A 53 -3.79 -12.55 2.97
CA ALA A 53 -4.03 -13.98 2.86
C ALA A 53 -2.76 -14.67 2.34
N TRP A 54 -2.06 -15.39 3.21
CA TRP A 54 -0.84 -16.09 2.84
C TRP A 54 -1.15 -17.19 1.81
N GLY A 55 -0.41 -17.17 0.69
CA GLY A 55 -0.68 -18.07 -0.42
C GLY A 55 -1.85 -17.61 -1.32
N GLY A 56 -2.60 -16.59 -0.91
CA GLY A 56 -3.60 -15.92 -1.71
C GLY A 56 -3.02 -14.65 -2.34
N ASN A 57 -3.29 -13.49 -1.72
CA ASN A 57 -2.76 -12.21 -2.20
C ASN A 57 -1.34 -11.91 -1.71
N THR A 58 -0.79 -12.73 -0.84
CA THR A 58 0.54 -12.54 -0.23
C THR A 58 1.42 -13.74 -0.54
N ARG A 59 2.63 -13.45 -1.02
CA ARG A 59 3.59 -14.47 -1.46
C ARG A 59 5.00 -14.03 -1.05
N PRO A 60 5.98 -14.95 -1.00
CA PRO A 60 7.38 -14.57 -0.86
C PRO A 60 7.79 -13.61 -1.97
N ALA A 61 8.58 -12.60 -1.62
CA ALA A 61 9.03 -11.60 -2.59
C ALA A 61 10.05 -12.19 -3.56
N SER A 62 9.99 -11.72 -4.82
CA SER A 62 10.95 -12.09 -5.86
C SER A 62 12.26 -11.31 -5.74
N SER A 63 12.28 -10.23 -4.95
CA SER A 63 13.46 -9.43 -4.69
C SER A 63 13.43 -8.87 -3.28
N PHE A 64 14.59 -8.40 -2.79
CA PHE A 64 14.72 -7.83 -1.45
C PHE A 64 14.85 -6.31 -1.52
N SER A 65 14.10 -5.68 -2.42
CA SER A 65 14.01 -4.22 -2.54
C SER A 65 12.63 -3.76 -2.11
N PRO A 66 12.52 -2.73 -1.24
CA PRO A 66 11.20 -2.19 -0.89
C PRO A 66 10.52 -1.63 -2.13
N GLY A 67 9.22 -1.81 -2.23
CA GLY A 67 8.49 -1.34 -3.40
C GLY A 67 7.02 -1.10 -3.12
N VAL A 68 6.48 -0.11 -3.84
CA VAL A 68 5.05 0.10 -4.03
C VAL A 68 4.86 0.24 -5.52
N ASP A 69 4.31 -0.79 -6.15
CA ASP A 69 4.23 -0.89 -7.60
C ASP A 69 2.82 -1.29 -8.03
N GLU A 70 2.57 -1.15 -9.33
CA GLU A 70 1.35 -1.68 -9.93
C GLU A 70 1.71 -2.94 -10.73
N GLU A 71 0.83 -3.93 -10.68
CA GLU A 71 0.94 -5.09 -11.54
C GLU A 71 -0.23 -5.13 -12.52
N GLU A 72 -0.15 -6.06 -13.48
CA GLU A 72 -1.18 -6.24 -14.48
C GLU A 72 -2.56 -6.43 -13.84
N GLY A 73 -3.57 -5.81 -14.41
CA GLY A 73 -4.91 -5.78 -13.83
C GLY A 73 -5.16 -4.63 -12.87
N GLY A 74 -4.19 -3.74 -12.66
CA GLY A 74 -4.33 -2.56 -11.80
C GLY A 74 -4.23 -2.85 -10.31
N ARG A 75 -3.75 -4.02 -9.94
CA ARG A 75 -3.51 -4.33 -8.53
C ARG A 75 -2.28 -3.58 -8.04
N ILE A 76 -2.25 -3.24 -6.77
CA ILE A 76 -1.10 -2.58 -6.13
C ILE A 76 -0.33 -3.62 -5.35
N VAL A 77 0.99 -3.62 -5.53
CA VAL A 77 1.90 -4.56 -4.85
C VAL A 77 2.76 -3.79 -3.88
N PHE A 78 2.70 -4.19 -2.61
CA PHE A 78 3.58 -3.68 -1.56
C PHE A 78 4.64 -4.75 -1.27
N ARG A 79 5.91 -4.37 -1.33
CA ARG A 79 7.04 -5.29 -1.11
C ARG A 79 7.91 -4.78 0.02
N LYS A 80 8.04 -5.59 1.06
CA LYS A 80 8.91 -5.32 2.21
C LYS A 80 8.97 -6.57 3.10
N ARG A 81 9.69 -6.47 4.22
CA ARG A 81 9.66 -7.49 5.28
C ARG A 81 8.33 -7.41 6.02
N LEU A 82 7.71 -8.56 6.21
CA LEU A 82 6.45 -8.67 6.93
C LEU A 82 6.70 -8.59 8.43
N GLY A 83 5.96 -7.71 9.11
CA GLY A 83 5.89 -7.70 10.57
C GLY A 83 4.53 -8.22 11.03
N LEU A 84 4.51 -9.27 11.83
CA LEU A 84 3.27 -9.74 12.46
C LEU A 84 3.09 -9.01 13.79
N THR A 85 1.90 -8.48 14.04
CA THR A 85 1.65 -7.58 15.17
C THR A 85 1.12 -8.32 16.41
N GLY A 86 0.96 -9.56 16.44
CA GLY A 86 0.51 -10.31 17.61
C GLY A 86 -0.96 -10.13 18.01
N ASP A 87 -1.65 -9.15 17.44
CA ASP A 87 -3.08 -8.87 17.69
C ASP A 87 -3.95 -9.18 16.48
N GLY A 88 -3.47 -10.01 15.58
CA GLY A 88 -4.20 -10.41 14.38
C GLY A 88 -3.95 -9.51 13.17
N GLY A 89 -2.91 -8.68 13.20
CA GLY A 89 -2.55 -7.78 12.12
C GLY A 89 -1.17 -8.06 11.54
N ALA A 90 -0.87 -7.35 10.48
CA ALA A 90 0.43 -7.33 9.84
C ALA A 90 0.82 -5.89 9.50
N MET A 91 2.11 -5.67 9.35
CA MET A 91 2.66 -4.34 9.07
C MET A 91 3.80 -4.44 8.09
N LEU A 92 3.84 -3.50 7.15
CA LEU A 92 5.02 -3.24 6.33
C LEU A 92 5.51 -1.83 6.63
N GLU A 93 6.78 -1.69 7.01
CA GLU A 93 7.41 -0.37 7.11
C GLU A 93 8.10 -0.07 5.79
N VAL A 94 7.52 0.85 5.01
CA VAL A 94 8.01 1.20 3.68
C VAL A 94 8.28 2.70 3.63
N ALA A 95 9.51 3.07 3.29
CA ALA A 95 9.93 4.49 3.18
C ALA A 95 9.55 5.32 4.42
N GLY A 96 9.77 4.75 5.61
CA GLY A 96 9.50 5.42 6.89
C GLY A 96 8.03 5.47 7.31
N THR A 97 7.16 4.77 6.60
CA THR A 97 5.72 4.73 6.89
C THR A 97 5.31 3.30 7.20
N ASN A 98 4.48 3.14 8.22
CA ASN A 98 3.89 1.84 8.58
C ASN A 98 2.58 1.66 7.83
N ILE A 99 2.50 0.64 7.01
CA ILE A 99 1.26 0.25 6.32
C ILE A 99 0.69 -0.94 7.07
N LEU A 100 -0.52 -0.78 7.59
CA LEU A 100 -1.18 -1.78 8.44
C LEU A 100 -2.18 -2.60 7.63
N PHE A 101 -2.21 -3.89 7.92
CA PHE A 101 -3.14 -4.84 7.29
C PHE A 101 -3.77 -5.70 8.35
N ASP A 102 -5.01 -6.12 8.14
CA ASP A 102 -5.60 -7.20 8.90
C ASP A 102 -5.22 -8.54 8.26
N LEU A 103 -5.19 -9.60 9.05
CA LEU A 103 -4.90 -10.95 8.57
C LEU A 103 -6.21 -11.70 8.29
N ALA A 104 -6.31 -12.33 7.12
CA ALA A 104 -7.40 -13.25 6.81
C ALA A 104 -7.21 -14.57 7.58
N ASP A 105 -8.30 -15.26 7.86
CA ASP A 105 -8.27 -16.59 8.45
C ASP A 105 -8.07 -17.66 7.37
N PRO A 106 -7.24 -18.67 7.64
CA PRO A 106 -6.37 -18.83 8.79
C PRO A 106 -5.16 -17.90 8.72
N PRO A 107 -4.67 -17.37 9.87
CA PRO A 107 -3.49 -16.53 9.85
C PRO A 107 -2.26 -17.34 9.46
N PRO A 108 -1.21 -16.68 8.91
CA PRO A 108 0.02 -17.38 8.58
C PRO A 108 0.74 -17.84 9.84
N SER A 109 1.63 -18.82 9.65
CA SER A 109 2.54 -19.24 10.72
C SER A 109 3.42 -18.06 11.17
N THR A 110 3.76 -18.03 12.47
CA THR A 110 4.69 -17.02 12.99
C THR A 110 6.09 -17.12 12.34
N ALA A 111 6.39 -18.23 11.69
CA ALA A 111 7.66 -18.41 10.97
C ALA A 111 7.82 -17.45 9.79
N VAL A 112 6.73 -16.85 9.28
CA VAL A 112 6.82 -15.86 8.19
C VAL A 112 7.12 -14.44 8.69
N ASP A 113 7.14 -14.22 10.00
CA ASP A 113 7.53 -12.94 10.56
C ASP A 113 8.96 -12.60 10.16
N GLY A 114 9.16 -11.40 9.63
CA GLY A 114 10.46 -10.96 9.10
C GLY A 114 10.77 -11.39 7.67
N ALA A 115 9.92 -12.20 7.04
CA ALA A 115 10.12 -12.62 5.67
C ALA A 115 9.83 -11.48 4.70
N TRP A 116 10.59 -11.42 3.60
CA TRP A 116 10.27 -10.51 2.50
C TRP A 116 9.07 -11.05 1.73
N VAL A 117 8.06 -10.20 1.60
CA VAL A 117 6.80 -10.57 0.95
C VAL A 117 6.38 -9.54 -0.09
N GLU A 118 5.53 -9.98 -0.98
CA GLU A 118 4.75 -9.12 -1.86
C GLU A 118 3.27 -9.31 -1.52
N ILE A 119 2.61 -8.20 -1.20
CA ILE A 119 1.18 -8.19 -0.92
C ILE A 119 0.49 -7.47 -2.07
N SER A 120 -0.33 -8.20 -2.83
CA SER A 120 -1.04 -7.69 -3.99
C SER A 120 -2.50 -7.48 -3.64
N VAL A 121 -2.97 -6.25 -3.76
CA VAL A 121 -4.32 -5.88 -3.35
C VAL A 121 -5.06 -5.16 -4.48
N GLU A 122 -6.39 -5.21 -4.43
CA GLU A 122 -7.23 -4.44 -5.34
C GLU A 122 -7.02 -2.96 -5.13
N ARG A 123 -6.90 -2.19 -6.22
CA ARG A 123 -6.75 -0.74 -6.12
C ARG A 123 -7.92 -0.10 -5.34
N SER A 124 -9.13 -0.62 -5.49
CA SER A 124 -10.31 -0.10 -4.81
C SER A 124 -10.26 -0.23 -3.29
N SER A 125 -9.37 -1.06 -2.76
CA SER A 125 -9.18 -1.22 -1.32
C SER A 125 -8.14 -0.25 -0.74
N VAL A 126 -7.48 0.57 -1.58
CA VAL A 126 -6.35 1.39 -1.16
C VAL A 126 -6.71 2.87 -1.21
N SER A 127 -6.42 3.56 -0.12
CA SER A 127 -6.63 5.00 0.01
C SER A 127 -5.36 5.70 0.47
N LEU A 128 -5.20 6.94 0.03
CA LEU A 128 -4.11 7.83 0.41
C LEU A 128 -4.66 8.96 1.25
N TRP A 129 -4.06 9.17 2.41
CA TRP A 129 -4.45 10.22 3.36
C TRP A 129 -3.28 11.18 3.54
N PRO A 130 -3.35 12.40 2.98
CA PRO A 130 -2.31 13.40 3.21
C PRO A 130 -2.35 13.89 4.66
N TYR A 131 -1.17 14.18 5.20
CA TYR A 131 -1.05 14.77 6.53
C TYR A 131 0.06 15.81 6.54
N LEU A 132 -0.02 16.72 7.53
CA LEU A 132 1.01 17.73 7.76
C LEU A 132 2.00 17.22 8.80
N LEU A 133 3.25 17.54 8.57
CA LEU A 133 4.31 17.27 9.55
C LEU A 133 4.35 18.35 10.61
#